data_fe31af1df18eab3e1b5d4a69e7394da6
#
_entry.id   fe31af1df18eab3e1b5d4a69e7394da6
#
_cell.length_a   1.000
_cell.length_b   1.000
_cell.length_c   1.000
_cell.angle_alpha   90.00
_cell.angle_beta   90.00
_cell.angle_gamma   90.00
#
_symmetry.space_group_name_H-M   'P 1'
#
loop_
_entity.id
_entity.type
_entity.pdbx_description
1 polymer ?
#
loop_
_entity_poly.entity_id
_entity_poly.type
_entity_poly.pdbx_seq_one_letter_code
_entity_poly.pdbx_strand_id
1 'polypeptide(L)'
;MLLLLLPTLALPVALGFSRIGSLLAGAPVAWLVASQSFRLPLELVMHRAASDGAMPPQMTFTGSNFDIVTGATAIVVAALAAWGRAPRWLLLSWNALGTALLVVILVIAVASLPAIGAFGHQPARLNTWVAYFPYVWLPAGLVSAAVLGHVLLWRRLLQRGMRGRALSPLS
;
A
#
# COMPACT_ATOMS: atom_id res chain seq x y z
N MET A 1 -17.52 0.11 -11.27
CA MET A 1 -16.19 0.49 -10.75
C MET A 1 -16.11 0.43 -9.22
N LEU A 2 -17.03 1.03 -8.46
CA LEU A 2 -17.11 0.85 -7.00
C LEU A 2 -17.20 -0.62 -6.57
N LEU A 3 -17.92 -1.45 -7.33
CA LEU A 3 -18.01 -2.91 -7.07
C LEU A 3 -16.67 -3.65 -7.18
N LEU A 4 -15.71 -3.13 -7.93
CA LEU A 4 -14.36 -3.70 -8.01
C LEU A 4 -13.48 -3.31 -6.82
N LEU A 5 -13.72 -2.15 -6.21
CA LEU A 5 -12.94 -1.69 -5.06
C LEU A 5 -13.18 -2.53 -3.81
N LEU A 6 -14.41 -2.98 -3.57
CA LEU A 6 -14.73 -3.82 -2.40
C LEU A 6 -13.90 -5.12 -2.37
N PRO A 7 -13.90 -5.98 -3.42
CA PRO A 7 -13.07 -7.18 -3.41
C PRO A 7 -11.57 -6.86 -3.40
N THR A 8 -11.14 -5.79 -4.06
CA THR A 8 -9.73 -5.35 -4.08
C THR A 8 -9.19 -5.04 -2.67
N LEU A 9 -10.03 -4.55 -1.78
CA LEU A 9 -9.67 -4.27 -0.39
C LEU A 9 -9.99 -5.41 0.56
N ALA A 10 -11.17 -6.03 0.40
CA ALA A 10 -11.64 -7.08 1.32
C ALA A 10 -10.82 -8.38 1.20
N LEU A 11 -10.52 -8.82 -0.03
CA LEU A 11 -9.78 -10.06 -0.25
C LEU A 11 -8.38 -10.06 0.36
N PRO A 12 -7.50 -9.04 0.15
CA PRO A 12 -6.18 -9.04 0.77
C PRO A 12 -6.24 -8.91 2.29
N VAL A 13 -7.22 -8.19 2.84
CA VAL A 13 -7.43 -8.12 4.29
C VAL A 13 -7.86 -9.49 4.82
N ALA A 14 -8.86 -10.14 4.23
CA ALA A 14 -9.30 -11.48 4.63
C ALA A 14 -8.16 -12.51 4.49
N LEU A 15 -7.41 -12.45 3.39
CA LEU A 15 -6.24 -13.31 3.18
C LEU A 15 -5.18 -13.06 4.25
N GLY A 16 -4.90 -11.81 4.60
CA GLY A 16 -3.93 -11.44 5.63
C GLY A 16 -4.27 -12.01 7.01
N PHE A 17 -5.57 -12.14 7.35
CA PHE A 17 -6.04 -12.76 8.61
C PHE A 17 -6.28 -14.26 8.52
N SER A 18 -6.18 -14.87 7.35
CA SER A 18 -6.36 -16.32 7.13
C SER A 18 -5.18 -17.14 7.66
N ARG A 19 -5.30 -18.49 7.53
CA ARG A 19 -4.19 -19.43 7.77
C ARG A 19 -3.00 -19.18 6.85
N ILE A 20 -3.27 -18.87 5.57
CA ILE A 20 -2.22 -18.52 4.58
C ILE A 20 -1.53 -17.22 5.02
N GLY A 21 -2.29 -16.21 5.43
CA GLY A 21 -1.73 -14.97 5.97
C GLY A 21 -0.87 -15.20 7.22
N SER A 22 -1.19 -16.20 8.06
CA SER A 22 -0.32 -16.59 9.18
C SER A 22 1.04 -17.10 8.73
N LEU A 23 1.06 -17.93 7.69
CA LEU A 23 2.31 -18.47 7.12
C LEU A 23 3.12 -17.33 6.49
N LEU A 24 2.48 -16.47 5.70
CA LEU A 24 3.14 -15.33 5.06
C LEU A 24 3.69 -14.32 6.10
N ALA A 25 2.93 -14.03 7.16
CA ALA A 25 3.40 -13.18 8.26
C ALA A 25 4.57 -13.81 9.04
N GLY A 26 4.83 -15.10 8.90
CA GLY A 26 6.00 -15.80 9.40
C GLY A 26 7.31 -15.42 8.69
N ALA A 27 7.24 -14.85 7.49
CA ALA A 27 8.40 -14.42 6.72
C ALA A 27 9.27 -13.40 7.49
N PRO A 28 10.58 -13.29 7.19
CA PRO A 28 11.43 -12.26 7.75
C PRO A 28 10.83 -10.86 7.54
N VAL A 29 10.87 -10.01 8.57
CA VAL A 29 10.31 -8.65 8.51
C VAL A 29 10.91 -7.84 7.37
N ALA A 30 12.20 -8.03 7.10
CA ALA A 30 12.90 -7.40 5.98
C ALA A 30 12.22 -7.70 4.63
N TRP A 31 11.76 -8.93 4.41
CA TRP A 31 11.07 -9.32 3.17
C TRP A 31 9.67 -8.70 3.08
N LEU A 32 8.93 -8.64 4.20
CA LEU A 32 7.62 -8.00 4.24
C LEU A 32 7.71 -6.49 3.94
N VAL A 33 8.75 -5.82 4.45
CA VAL A 33 9.01 -4.41 4.13
C VAL A 33 9.49 -4.27 2.68
N ALA A 34 10.47 -5.08 2.25
CA ALA A 34 11.02 -5.04 0.89
C ALA A 34 9.94 -5.25 -0.18
N SER A 35 8.92 -6.07 0.11
CA SER A 35 7.81 -6.28 -0.83
C SER A 35 7.06 -5.00 -1.20
N GLN A 36 7.15 -3.94 -0.39
CA GLN A 36 6.51 -2.65 -0.69
C GLN A 36 7.35 -1.75 -1.63
N SER A 37 8.59 -2.12 -1.94
CA SER A 37 9.46 -1.32 -2.82
C SER A 37 8.96 -1.25 -4.27
N PHE A 38 8.09 -2.18 -4.71
CA PHE A 38 7.48 -2.12 -6.05
C PHE A 38 6.69 -0.84 -6.30
N ARG A 39 6.28 -0.14 -5.23
CA ARG A 39 5.56 1.14 -5.34
C ARG A 39 6.44 2.23 -5.95
N LEU A 40 7.76 2.18 -5.75
CA LEU A 40 8.67 3.14 -6.36
C LEU A 40 8.64 3.09 -7.89
N PRO A 41 8.96 1.98 -8.58
CA PRO A 41 8.84 1.92 -10.04
C PRO A 41 7.40 2.10 -10.52
N LEU A 42 6.39 1.66 -9.75
CA LEU A 42 4.99 1.87 -10.10
C LEU A 42 4.67 3.36 -10.19
N GLU A 43 5.06 4.17 -9.21
CA GLU A 43 4.82 5.62 -9.18
C GLU A 43 5.52 6.35 -10.34
N LEU A 44 6.72 5.89 -10.75
CA LEU A 44 7.40 6.43 -11.92
C LEU A 44 6.62 6.14 -13.21
N VAL A 45 6.08 4.92 -13.36
CA VAL A 45 5.23 4.54 -14.49
C VAL A 45 3.93 5.34 -14.49
N MET A 46 3.29 5.51 -13.33
CA MET A 46 2.07 6.32 -13.19
C MET A 46 2.33 7.79 -13.54
N HIS A 47 3.44 8.35 -13.09
CA HIS A 47 3.83 9.72 -13.45
C HIS A 47 4.00 9.87 -14.96
N ARG A 48 4.65 8.90 -15.61
CA ARG A 48 4.80 8.90 -17.06
C ARG A 48 3.44 8.82 -17.75
N ALA A 49 2.56 7.93 -17.31
CA ALA A 49 1.21 7.80 -17.87
C ALA A 49 0.38 9.10 -17.73
N ALA A 50 0.54 9.84 -16.63
CA ALA A 50 -0.10 11.12 -16.44
C ALA A 50 0.49 12.21 -17.36
N SER A 51 1.81 12.21 -17.55
CA SER A 51 2.48 13.13 -18.49
C SER A 51 2.04 12.92 -19.93
N ASP A 52 1.73 11.66 -20.27
CA ASP A 52 1.20 11.29 -21.61
C ASP A 52 -0.34 11.49 -21.70
N GLY A 53 -0.98 12.03 -20.66
CA GLY A 53 -2.43 12.30 -20.62
C GLY A 53 -3.31 11.03 -20.44
N ALA A 54 -2.72 9.87 -20.16
CA ALA A 54 -3.46 8.61 -20.01
C ALA A 54 -4.16 8.48 -18.64
N MET A 55 -3.73 9.21 -17.62
CA MET A 55 -4.32 9.18 -16.29
C MET A 55 -4.40 10.56 -15.62
N PRO A 56 -5.29 10.74 -14.63
CA PRO A 56 -5.43 12.00 -13.91
C PRO A 56 -4.16 12.40 -13.15
N PRO A 57 -3.65 13.64 -13.29
CA PRO A 57 -2.41 14.08 -12.67
C PRO A 57 -2.48 14.09 -11.13
N GLN A 58 -3.66 14.28 -10.51
CA GLN A 58 -3.83 14.23 -9.06
C GLN A 58 -3.52 12.85 -8.45
N MET A 59 -3.48 11.79 -9.24
CA MET A 59 -3.17 10.43 -8.81
C MET A 59 -1.66 10.12 -8.82
N THR A 60 -0.80 11.07 -9.18
CA THR A 60 0.66 10.92 -9.22
C THR A 60 1.34 11.62 -8.05
N PHE A 61 2.62 11.34 -7.84
CA PHE A 61 3.42 11.99 -6.79
C PHE A 61 3.67 13.49 -7.04
N THR A 62 3.53 13.97 -8.26
CA THR A 62 3.53 15.41 -8.58
C THR A 62 2.17 16.07 -8.37
N GLY A 63 1.13 15.28 -8.12
CA GLY A 63 -0.19 15.74 -7.70
C GLY A 63 -0.38 15.59 -6.20
N SER A 64 -1.24 14.65 -5.78
CA SER A 64 -1.61 14.45 -4.37
C SER A 64 -1.28 13.06 -3.85
N ASN A 65 -0.63 12.19 -4.63
CA ASN A 65 -0.26 10.84 -4.25
C ASN A 65 1.21 10.79 -3.82
N PHE A 66 1.47 10.73 -2.54
CA PHE A 66 2.83 10.64 -1.98
C PHE A 66 3.28 9.19 -1.71
N ASP A 67 2.65 8.21 -2.32
CA ASP A 67 2.92 6.79 -2.08
C ASP A 67 4.32 6.33 -2.53
N ILE A 68 4.94 7.10 -3.41
CA ILE A 68 6.35 6.93 -3.80
C ILE A 68 7.30 6.94 -2.57
N VAL A 69 6.95 7.70 -1.52
CA VAL A 69 7.74 7.76 -0.26
C VAL A 69 7.77 6.38 0.41
N THR A 70 6.63 5.67 0.42
CA THR A 70 6.58 4.31 0.95
C THR A 70 7.48 3.38 0.17
N GLY A 71 7.43 3.43 -1.16
CA GLY A 71 8.27 2.59 -2.03
C GLY A 71 9.77 2.86 -1.88
N ALA A 72 10.16 4.14 -1.88
CA ALA A 72 11.56 4.53 -1.74
C ALA A 72 12.13 4.17 -0.37
N THR A 73 11.40 4.48 0.71
CA THR A 73 11.84 4.21 2.08
C THR A 73 11.76 2.73 2.43
N ALA A 74 10.94 1.92 1.73
CA ALA A 74 10.90 0.47 1.89
C ALA A 74 12.28 -0.16 1.72
N ILE A 75 13.06 0.30 0.75
CA ILE A 75 14.41 -0.22 0.46
C ILE A 75 15.32 -0.02 1.68
N VAL A 76 15.33 1.19 2.23
CA VAL A 76 16.17 1.55 3.38
C VAL A 76 15.73 0.82 4.64
N VAL A 77 14.43 0.82 4.93
CA VAL A 77 13.88 0.18 6.14
C VAL A 77 14.03 -1.34 6.07
N ALA A 78 13.89 -1.95 4.88
CA ALA A 78 14.15 -3.38 4.68
C ALA A 78 15.61 -3.73 4.92
N ALA A 79 16.56 -2.92 4.43
CA ALA A 79 17.99 -3.12 4.68
C ALA A 79 18.32 -3.01 6.18
N LEU A 80 17.79 -2.00 6.86
CA LEU A 80 17.96 -1.86 8.32
C LEU A 80 17.37 -3.07 9.07
N ALA A 81 16.22 -3.57 8.63
CA ALA A 81 15.60 -4.77 9.23
C ALA A 81 16.42 -6.03 8.97
N ALA A 82 17.01 -6.18 7.77
CA ALA A 82 17.88 -7.31 7.44
C ALA A 82 19.15 -7.33 8.29
N TRP A 83 19.71 -6.15 8.60
CA TRP A 83 20.88 -6.01 9.47
C TRP A 83 20.56 -6.04 10.97
N GLY A 84 19.30 -6.26 11.34
CA GLY A 84 18.86 -6.26 12.75
C GLY A 84 18.89 -4.87 13.42
N ARG A 85 19.00 -3.80 12.64
CA ARG A 85 19.12 -2.39 13.09
C ARG A 85 17.81 -1.62 13.06
N ALA A 86 16.70 -2.21 12.58
CA ALA A 86 15.39 -1.58 12.57
C ALA A 86 14.67 -1.79 13.92
N PRO A 87 14.59 -0.77 14.79
CA PRO A 87 13.84 -0.88 16.04
C PRO A 87 12.34 -1.00 15.74
N ARG A 88 11.60 -1.63 16.68
CA ARG A 88 10.17 -1.90 16.50
C ARG A 88 9.34 -0.62 16.23
N TRP A 89 9.67 0.47 16.89
CA TRP A 89 8.96 1.74 16.68
C TRP A 89 9.10 2.25 15.24
N LEU A 90 10.31 2.12 14.64
CA LEU A 90 10.54 2.49 13.24
C LEU A 90 9.66 1.67 12.29
N LEU A 91 9.58 0.35 12.50
CA LEU A 91 8.75 -0.53 11.68
C LEU A 91 7.26 -0.21 11.84
N LEU A 92 6.80 0.09 13.06
CA LEU A 92 5.41 0.47 13.33
C LEU A 92 5.05 1.81 12.69
N SER A 93 5.88 2.85 12.88
CA SER A 93 5.63 4.18 12.31
C SER A 93 5.72 4.17 10.79
N TRP A 94 6.68 3.45 10.22
CA TRP A 94 6.80 3.29 8.77
C TRP A 94 5.57 2.57 8.19
N ASN A 95 5.12 1.48 8.83
CA ASN A 95 3.94 0.75 8.36
C ASN A 95 2.65 1.58 8.52
N ALA A 96 2.54 2.38 9.57
CA ALA A 96 1.42 3.31 9.76
C ALA A 96 1.40 4.39 8.68
N LEU A 97 2.56 4.99 8.38
CA LEU A 97 2.70 5.98 7.31
C LEU A 97 2.32 5.37 5.95
N GLY A 98 2.90 4.21 5.59
CA GLY A 98 2.59 3.56 4.31
C GLY A 98 1.13 3.14 4.19
N THR A 99 0.50 2.69 5.28
CA THR A 99 -0.95 2.41 5.32
C THR A 99 -1.76 3.70 5.11
N ALA A 100 -1.38 4.81 5.76
CA ALA A 100 -2.06 6.10 5.62
C ALA A 100 -1.95 6.63 4.18
N LEU A 101 -0.76 6.58 3.56
CA LEU A 101 -0.56 7.01 2.17
C LEU A 101 -1.35 6.14 1.18
N LEU A 102 -1.44 4.82 1.44
CA LEU A 102 -2.29 3.94 0.66
C LEU A 102 -3.78 4.32 0.77
N VAL A 103 -4.25 4.69 1.96
CA VAL A 103 -5.62 5.19 2.15
C VAL A 103 -5.82 6.50 1.40
N VAL A 104 -4.86 7.40 1.43
CA VAL A 104 -4.91 8.69 0.70
C VAL A 104 -5.09 8.45 -0.80
N ILE A 105 -4.27 7.59 -1.43
CA ILE A 105 -4.43 7.33 -2.87
C ILE A 105 -5.76 6.65 -3.20
N LEU A 106 -6.25 5.77 -2.34
CA LEU A 106 -7.59 5.16 -2.52
C LEU A 106 -8.70 6.21 -2.47
N VAL A 107 -8.61 7.16 -1.52
CA VAL A 107 -9.56 8.27 -1.44
C VAL A 107 -9.50 9.14 -2.69
N ILE A 108 -8.30 9.51 -3.17
CA ILE A 108 -8.11 10.27 -4.41
C ILE A 108 -8.69 9.52 -5.61
N ALA A 109 -8.44 8.20 -5.70
CA ALA A 109 -8.95 7.37 -6.79
C ALA A 109 -10.49 7.32 -6.81
N VAL A 110 -11.13 7.21 -5.65
CA VAL A 110 -12.60 7.25 -5.50
C VAL A 110 -13.14 8.64 -5.78
N ALA A 111 -12.52 9.67 -5.24
CA ALA A 111 -12.91 11.07 -5.44
C ALA A 111 -12.80 11.51 -6.92
N SER A 112 -11.91 10.86 -7.68
CA SER A 112 -11.75 11.08 -9.13
C SER A 112 -12.71 10.28 -10.01
N LEU A 113 -13.60 9.44 -9.44
CA LEU A 113 -14.58 8.69 -10.24
C LEU A 113 -15.57 9.63 -10.93
N PRO A 114 -16.06 9.30 -12.13
CA PRO A 114 -17.04 10.11 -12.86
C PRO A 114 -18.30 10.44 -12.06
N ALA A 115 -18.74 9.54 -11.20
CA ALA A 115 -19.90 9.72 -10.33
C ALA A 115 -19.69 10.75 -9.23
N ILE A 116 -18.44 11.08 -8.86
CA ILE A 116 -18.09 12.00 -7.77
C ILE A 116 -17.49 13.28 -8.33
N GLY A 117 -16.46 13.18 -9.19
CA GLY A 117 -15.84 14.30 -9.89
C GLY A 117 -15.28 15.39 -8.97
N ALA A 118 -14.76 15.02 -7.77
CA ALA A 118 -14.32 15.99 -6.76
C ALA A 118 -13.18 16.90 -7.24
N PHE A 119 -12.41 16.47 -8.24
CA PHE A 119 -11.35 17.27 -8.89
C PHE A 119 -11.80 17.95 -10.19
N GLY A 120 -13.11 17.91 -10.48
CA GLY A 120 -13.74 18.43 -11.71
C GLY A 120 -14.14 17.31 -12.67
N HIS A 121 -15.11 17.63 -13.55
CA HIS A 121 -15.69 16.67 -14.51
C HIS A 121 -15.00 16.68 -15.88
N GLN A 122 -13.85 17.34 -16.01
CA GLN A 122 -13.04 17.28 -17.23
C GLN A 122 -12.50 15.85 -17.41
N PRO A 123 -12.54 15.27 -18.63
CA PRO A 123 -12.08 13.91 -18.89
C PRO A 123 -10.68 13.60 -18.34
N ALA A 124 -9.75 14.57 -18.44
CA ALA A 124 -8.38 14.46 -17.94
C ALA A 124 -8.27 14.34 -16.39
N ARG A 125 -9.35 14.62 -15.66
CA ARG A 125 -9.38 14.54 -14.19
C ARG A 125 -10.19 13.36 -13.67
N LEU A 126 -10.80 12.59 -14.56
CA LEU A 126 -11.64 11.46 -14.19
C LEU A 126 -10.86 10.16 -14.21
N ASN A 127 -11.03 9.38 -13.15
CA ASN A 127 -10.44 8.06 -13.01
C ASN A 127 -11.25 7.02 -13.81
N THR A 128 -11.14 7.07 -15.14
CA THR A 128 -11.76 6.10 -16.07
C THR A 128 -10.75 5.08 -16.59
N TRP A 129 -9.48 5.45 -16.66
CA TRP A 129 -8.38 4.71 -17.26
C TRP A 129 -8.16 3.34 -16.62
N VAL A 130 -8.38 3.20 -15.29
CA VAL A 130 -8.24 1.92 -14.57
C VAL A 130 -9.27 0.86 -15.00
N ALA A 131 -10.28 1.21 -15.79
CA ALA A 131 -11.23 0.25 -16.37
C ALA A 131 -10.69 -0.44 -17.64
N TYR A 132 -9.58 0.03 -18.19
CA TYR A 132 -9.01 -0.47 -19.42
C TYR A 132 -7.75 -1.28 -19.20
N PHE A 133 -7.52 -2.29 -20.03
CA PHE A 133 -6.26 -3.05 -20.05
C PHE A 133 -5.10 -2.16 -20.59
N PRO A 134 -3.90 -2.19 -20.01
CA PRO A 134 -3.48 -3.05 -18.89
C PRO A 134 -3.74 -2.45 -17.49
N TYR A 135 -4.28 -1.25 -17.37
CA TYR A 135 -4.37 -0.48 -16.13
C TYR A 135 -5.31 -1.09 -15.08
N VAL A 136 -6.23 -1.97 -15.47
CA VAL A 136 -7.10 -2.71 -14.56
C VAL A 136 -6.32 -3.55 -13.53
N TRP A 137 -5.08 -3.93 -13.84
CA TRP A 137 -4.19 -4.63 -12.92
C TRP A 137 -3.70 -3.77 -11.75
N LEU A 138 -3.76 -2.44 -11.86
CA LEU A 138 -3.40 -1.54 -10.77
C LEU A 138 -4.29 -1.76 -9.54
N PRO A 139 -5.61 -1.55 -9.61
CA PRO A 139 -6.47 -1.81 -8.46
C PRO A 139 -6.55 -3.30 -8.13
N ALA A 140 -6.71 -4.18 -9.10
CA ALA A 140 -6.96 -5.59 -8.87
C ALA A 140 -5.74 -6.35 -8.31
N GLY A 141 -4.54 -6.03 -8.76
CA GLY A 141 -3.30 -6.71 -8.37
C GLY A 141 -2.44 -5.90 -7.42
N LEU A 142 -1.96 -4.74 -7.87
CA LEU A 142 -0.92 -4.00 -7.17
C LEU A 142 -1.42 -3.33 -5.88
N VAL A 143 -2.63 -2.75 -5.89
CA VAL A 143 -3.24 -2.21 -4.66
C VAL A 143 -3.54 -3.34 -3.68
N SER A 144 -4.06 -4.49 -4.17
CA SER A 144 -4.30 -5.67 -3.33
C SER A 144 -3.00 -6.19 -2.69
N ALA A 145 -1.89 -6.23 -3.44
CA ALA A 145 -0.59 -6.63 -2.93
C ALA A 145 -0.07 -5.65 -1.86
N ALA A 146 -0.24 -4.34 -2.08
CA ALA A 146 0.12 -3.31 -1.11
C ALA A 146 -0.67 -3.45 0.19
N VAL A 147 -2.00 -3.61 0.11
CA VAL A 147 -2.87 -3.83 1.28
C VAL A 147 -2.43 -5.08 2.05
N LEU A 148 -2.26 -6.21 1.34
CA LEU A 148 -1.83 -7.46 1.95
C LEU A 148 -0.50 -7.29 2.70
N GLY A 149 0.50 -6.67 2.07
CA GLY A 149 1.81 -6.48 2.68
C GLY A 149 1.74 -5.67 3.99
N HIS A 150 0.97 -4.57 4.02
CA HIS A 150 0.76 -3.79 5.24
C HIS A 150 0.01 -4.59 6.32
N VAL A 151 -1.03 -5.35 5.96
CA VAL A 151 -1.77 -6.21 6.91
C VAL A 151 -0.86 -7.28 7.51
N LEU A 152 -0.04 -7.96 6.69
CA LEU A 152 0.90 -8.97 7.17
C LEU A 152 1.93 -8.37 8.12
N LEU A 153 2.46 -7.18 7.81
CA LEU A 153 3.43 -6.51 8.66
C LEU A 153 2.79 -6.05 9.98
N TRP A 154 1.57 -5.48 9.96
CA TRP A 154 0.81 -5.18 11.17
C TRP A 154 0.63 -6.41 12.05
N ARG A 155 0.16 -7.51 11.46
CA ARG A 155 -0.02 -8.78 12.16
C ARG A 155 1.27 -9.26 12.81
N ARG A 156 2.40 -9.23 12.07
CA ARG A 156 3.72 -9.64 12.56
C ARG A 156 4.20 -8.81 13.74
N LEU A 157 4.09 -7.50 13.63
CA LEU A 157 4.57 -6.56 14.65
C LEU A 157 3.73 -6.60 15.91
N LEU A 158 2.41 -6.74 15.79
CA LEU A 158 1.51 -6.80 16.96
C LEU A 158 1.64 -8.10 17.72
N GLN A 159 1.77 -9.24 17.05
CA GLN A 159 1.96 -10.55 17.71
C GLN A 159 3.25 -10.62 18.53
N ARG A 160 4.36 -10.06 18.05
CA ARG A 160 5.61 -10.00 18.83
C ARG A 160 5.48 -9.14 20.08
N GLY A 161 4.70 -8.06 20.04
CA GLY A 161 4.46 -7.23 21.22
C GLY A 161 3.70 -7.93 22.34
N MET A 162 2.74 -8.78 22.01
CA MET A 162 1.97 -9.56 22.98
C MET A 162 2.82 -10.64 23.65
N ARG A 163 3.66 -11.35 22.90
CA ARG A 163 4.56 -12.37 23.43
C ARG A 163 5.62 -11.80 24.37
N GLY A 164 6.17 -10.63 24.06
CA GLY A 164 7.14 -9.96 24.93
C GLY A 164 6.55 -9.50 26.26
N ARG A 165 5.28 -9.08 26.28
CA ARG A 165 4.57 -8.70 27.52
C ARG A 165 4.17 -9.90 28.41
N ALA A 166 3.85 -11.03 27.78
CA ALA A 166 3.47 -12.24 28.50
C ALA A 166 4.63 -12.92 29.22
N LEU A 167 5.89 -12.58 28.90
CA LEU A 167 7.10 -13.17 29.45
C LEU A 167 7.83 -12.26 30.47
N SER A 168 7.33 -11.03 30.74
CA SER A 168 7.84 -10.21 31.84
C SER A 168 7.06 -10.60 33.11
N PRO A 169 7.69 -11.29 34.12
CA PRO A 169 7.06 -11.52 35.39
C PRO A 169 6.84 -10.16 36.08
N LEU A 170 5.71 -10.05 36.77
CA LEU A 170 5.42 -8.94 37.69
C LEU A 170 6.49 -8.95 38.78
N SER A 171 7.52 -8.13 38.62
CA SER A 171 8.46 -7.79 39.69
C SER A 171 7.94 -6.63 40.50
#